data_31d1c2a862fb3d904094e22dc2a97746
#
_entry.id   31d1c2a862fb3d904094e22dc2a97746
#
_cell.length_a   1.000
_cell.length_b   1.000
_cell.length_c   1.000
_cell.angle_alpha   90.00
_cell.angle_beta   90.00
_cell.angle_gamma   90.00
#
_symmetry.space_group_name_H-M   'P 1'
#
loop_
_entity.id
_entity.type
_entity.pdbx_description
1 polymer ?
#
loop_
_entity_poly.entity_id
_entity_poly.type
_entity_poly.pdbx_seq_one_letter_code
_entity_poly.pdbx_strand_id
1 'polypeptide(L)'
;MQEFDNKYSLKRYLLKKWIYENDHTQPYVAKALGLSPDEFKRKLRDREKFDKEQIESLVYLMGAKAAFEVLYFPSNRKRKKVWWEVFGKYKGKEELNE
;
A
#
# COMPACT_ATOMS: atom_id res chain seq x y z
N MET A 1 12.13 -21.99 5.27
CA MET A 1 10.94 -21.43 4.77
C MET A 1 11.06 -19.97 4.51
N GLN A 2 10.50 -19.60 3.44
CA GLN A 2 10.62 -18.25 2.99
C GLN A 2 9.50 -17.41 3.53
N GLU A 3 9.82 -16.33 4.14
CA GLU A 3 8.83 -15.46 4.53
C GLU A 3 8.80 -14.26 3.72
N PHE A 4 7.62 -13.73 3.48
CA PHE A 4 7.53 -12.43 2.93
C PHE A 4 7.75 -11.44 4.00
N ASP A 5 8.53 -10.48 3.67
CA ASP A 5 8.60 -9.30 4.47
C ASP A 5 7.33 -8.53 4.17
N ASN A 6 6.35 -8.63 5.01
CA ASN A 6 5.08 -7.95 4.80
C ASN A 6 5.14 -6.47 5.10
N LYS A 7 6.33 -5.91 5.10
CA LYS A 7 6.53 -4.50 5.35
C LYS A 7 7.03 -3.86 4.08
N TYR A 8 6.32 -2.82 3.65
CA TYR A 8 6.66 -2.15 2.39
C TYR A 8 6.63 -0.65 2.57
N SER A 9 7.55 0.03 1.90
CA SER A 9 7.42 1.48 1.81
C SER A 9 6.42 1.80 0.71
N LEU A 10 5.93 3.02 0.72
CA LEU A 10 4.95 3.45 -0.25
C LEU A 10 5.56 4.49 -1.18
N LYS A 11 5.08 4.51 -2.40
CA LYS A 11 5.47 5.52 -3.35
C LYS A 11 4.69 6.78 -3.02
N ARG A 12 5.35 7.71 -2.36
CA ARG A 12 4.70 8.90 -1.83
C ARG A 12 3.89 9.65 -2.86
N TYR A 13 4.47 9.87 -4.02
CA TYR A 13 3.80 10.64 -5.05
C TYR A 13 2.49 9.98 -5.49
N LEU A 14 2.53 8.68 -5.72
CA LEU A 14 1.34 7.98 -6.18
C LEU A 14 0.26 7.93 -5.11
N LEU A 15 0.66 7.78 -3.86
CA LEU A 15 -0.32 7.78 -2.79
C LEU A 15 -0.97 9.13 -2.65
N LYS A 16 -0.19 10.19 -2.70
CA LYS A 16 -0.75 11.54 -2.59
C LYS A 16 -1.68 11.84 -3.76
N LYS A 17 -1.31 11.37 -4.94
CA LYS A 17 -2.16 11.54 -6.11
C LYS A 17 -3.50 10.85 -5.92
N TRP A 18 -3.47 9.60 -5.42
CA TRP A 18 -4.70 8.86 -5.17
C TRP A 18 -5.57 9.57 -4.14
N ILE A 19 -4.96 10.05 -3.07
CA ILE A 19 -5.70 10.76 -2.03
C ILE A 19 -6.42 11.96 -2.61
N TYR A 20 -5.71 12.72 -3.42
CA TYR A 20 -6.29 13.91 -4.03
C TYR A 20 -7.41 13.54 -5.00
N GLU A 21 -7.18 12.54 -5.84
CA GLU A 21 -8.16 12.17 -6.86
C GLU A 21 -9.43 11.59 -6.30
N ASN A 22 -9.37 11.07 -5.08
CA ASN A 22 -10.54 10.47 -4.47
C ASN A 22 -11.15 11.33 -3.37
N ASP A 23 -10.78 12.60 -3.37
CA ASP A 23 -11.36 13.57 -2.44
C ASP A 23 -11.18 13.20 -0.98
N HIS A 24 -10.06 12.56 -0.69
CA HIS A 24 -9.70 12.27 0.69
C HIS A 24 -8.66 13.27 1.17
N THR A 25 -8.29 13.16 2.43
CA THR A 25 -7.22 13.97 3.00
C THR A 25 -6.19 13.06 3.61
N GLN A 26 -4.97 13.58 3.78
CA GLN A 26 -3.94 12.78 4.43
C GLN A 26 -4.31 12.38 5.85
N PRO A 27 -4.90 13.27 6.67
CA PRO A 27 -5.32 12.84 8.00
C PRO A 27 -6.35 11.71 7.98
N TYR A 28 -7.26 11.73 7.01
CA TYR A 28 -8.24 10.67 6.89
C TYR A 28 -7.56 9.32 6.62
N VAL A 29 -6.61 9.32 5.68
CA VAL A 29 -5.91 8.09 5.36
C VAL A 29 -5.03 7.65 6.52
N ALA A 30 -4.36 8.59 7.18
CA ALA A 30 -3.55 8.27 8.35
C ALA A 30 -4.39 7.55 9.40
N LYS A 31 -5.56 8.08 9.69
CA LYS A 31 -6.44 7.48 10.67
C LYS A 31 -6.84 6.08 10.27
N ALA A 32 -7.14 5.88 8.99
CA ALA A 32 -7.52 4.56 8.50
C ALA A 32 -6.40 3.55 8.72
N LEU A 33 -5.16 4.00 8.73
CA LEU A 33 -4.01 3.12 8.95
C LEU A 33 -3.62 3.05 10.41
N GLY A 34 -4.34 3.73 11.28
CA GLY A 34 -4.02 3.72 12.70
C GLY A 34 -2.83 4.59 13.07
N LEU A 35 -2.57 5.62 12.28
CA LEU A 35 -1.44 6.51 12.49
C LEU A 35 -1.90 7.93 12.73
N SER A 36 -1.11 8.69 13.47
CA SER A 36 -1.35 10.11 13.55
C SER A 36 -0.94 10.76 12.23
N PRO A 37 -1.47 11.94 11.92
CA PRO A 37 -1.05 12.62 10.69
C PRO A 37 0.45 12.86 10.62
N ASP A 38 1.08 13.18 11.75
CA ASP A 38 2.51 13.43 11.75
C ASP A 38 3.31 12.15 11.50
N GLU A 39 2.89 11.05 12.10
CA GLU A 39 3.54 9.77 11.84
C GLU A 39 3.42 9.36 10.39
N PHE A 40 2.24 9.55 9.85
CA PHE A 40 1.99 9.18 8.47
C PHE A 40 2.88 9.99 7.53
N LYS A 41 2.96 11.31 7.75
CA LYS A 41 3.80 12.14 6.92
C LYS A 41 5.27 11.75 7.03
N ARG A 42 5.71 11.46 8.26
CA ARG A 42 7.09 11.07 8.47
C ARG A 42 7.41 9.77 7.75
N LYS A 43 6.53 8.79 7.86
CA LYS A 43 6.76 7.52 7.21
C LYS A 43 6.85 7.68 5.69
N LEU A 44 5.99 8.52 5.13
CA LEU A 44 6.05 8.75 3.69
C LEU A 44 7.32 9.50 3.29
N ARG A 45 7.67 10.53 4.06
CA ARG A 45 8.83 11.35 3.73
C ARG A 45 10.11 10.56 3.83
N ASP A 46 10.24 9.75 4.88
CA ASP A 46 11.48 9.02 5.14
C ASP A 46 11.48 7.63 4.57
N ARG A 47 10.46 7.28 3.78
CA ARG A 47 10.34 5.98 3.14
C ARG A 47 10.41 4.83 4.13
N GLU A 48 9.80 5.03 5.28
CA GLU A 48 9.71 3.98 6.26
C GLU A 48 8.71 2.94 5.81
N LYS A 49 8.90 1.72 6.27
CA LYS A 49 8.02 0.65 5.87
C LYS A 49 6.75 0.64 6.71
N PHE A 50 5.65 0.28 6.06
CA PHE A 50 4.37 0.09 6.73
C PHE A 50 4.21 -1.40 6.95
N ASP A 51 3.62 -1.76 8.08
CA ASP A 51 3.53 -3.18 8.41
C ASP A 51 2.33 -3.83 7.73
N LYS A 52 2.21 -5.13 7.93
CA LYS A 52 1.17 -5.92 7.28
C LYS A 52 -0.22 -5.37 7.53
N GLU A 53 -0.51 -5.00 8.77
CA GLU A 53 -1.84 -4.53 9.12
C GLU A 53 -2.14 -3.20 8.48
N GLN A 54 -1.15 -2.34 8.39
CA GLN A 54 -1.32 -1.06 7.73
C GLN A 54 -1.53 -1.25 6.24
N ILE A 55 -0.81 -2.19 5.65
CA ILE A 55 -0.99 -2.48 4.23
C ILE A 55 -2.39 -3.04 3.99
N GLU A 56 -2.87 -3.89 4.87
CA GLU A 56 -4.22 -4.42 4.74
C GLU A 56 -5.27 -3.33 4.84
N SER A 57 -5.06 -2.39 5.74
CA SER A 57 -5.98 -1.25 5.85
C SER A 57 -5.96 -0.43 4.57
N LEU A 58 -4.79 -0.29 3.98
CA LEU A 58 -4.67 0.43 2.72
C LEU A 58 -5.44 -0.28 1.61
N VAL A 59 -5.38 -1.61 1.59
CA VAL A 59 -6.14 -2.39 0.61
C VAL A 59 -7.63 -2.18 0.78
N TYR A 60 -8.11 -2.16 2.02
CA TYR A 60 -9.52 -1.90 2.26
C TYR A 60 -9.92 -0.52 1.77
N LEU A 61 -9.05 0.45 1.96
CA LEU A 61 -9.35 1.82 1.62
C LEU A 61 -9.31 2.06 0.12
N MET A 62 -8.30 1.54 -0.54
CA MET A 62 -8.03 1.85 -1.93
C MET A 62 -8.47 0.78 -2.92
N GLY A 63 -8.65 -0.44 -2.46
CA GLY A 63 -8.81 -1.58 -3.33
C GLY A 63 -7.46 -2.22 -3.56
N ALA A 64 -7.48 -3.52 -3.86
CA ALA A 64 -6.23 -4.27 -3.95
C ALA A 64 -5.30 -3.77 -5.05
N LYS A 65 -5.86 -3.47 -6.21
CA LYS A 65 -5.02 -3.06 -7.32
C LYS A 65 -4.35 -1.71 -7.06
N ALA A 66 -5.13 -0.74 -6.60
CA ALA A 66 -4.57 0.58 -6.34
C ALA A 66 -3.56 0.54 -5.21
N ALA A 67 -3.86 -0.21 -4.15
CA ALA A 67 -2.94 -0.35 -3.04
C ALA A 67 -1.63 -0.98 -3.50
N PHE A 68 -1.73 -2.03 -4.31
CA PHE A 68 -0.54 -2.69 -4.82
C PHE A 68 0.33 -1.73 -5.64
N GLU A 69 -0.31 -0.88 -6.41
CA GLU A 69 0.43 0.05 -7.25
C GLU A 69 1.20 1.11 -6.48
N VAL A 70 0.75 1.45 -5.29
CA VAL A 70 1.50 2.44 -4.50
C VAL A 70 2.59 1.81 -3.65
N LEU A 71 2.71 0.50 -3.62
CA LEU A 71 3.79 -0.15 -2.89
C LEU A 71 5.09 -0.06 -3.67
N TYR A 72 6.18 0.11 -2.94
CA TYR A 72 7.49 0.15 -3.57
C TYR A 72 8.10 -1.25 -3.58
N PHE A 73 8.57 -1.68 -4.73
CA PHE A 73 9.27 -2.95 -4.85
C PHE A 73 10.63 -2.73 -5.49
N PRO A 74 11.66 -3.38 -4.99
CA PRO A 74 13.00 -3.19 -5.55
C PRO A 74 13.18 -3.78 -6.94
N SER A 75 12.30 -4.68 -7.37
CA SER A 75 12.42 -5.27 -8.69
C SER A 75 11.08 -5.74 -9.19
N ASN A 76 10.97 -5.89 -10.50
CA ASN A 76 9.74 -6.40 -11.10
C ASN A 76 9.45 -7.83 -10.71
N ARG A 77 10.51 -8.61 -10.52
CA ARG A 77 10.34 -9.99 -10.09
C ARG A 77 9.66 -10.04 -8.73
N LYS A 78 10.16 -9.23 -7.80
CA LYS A 78 9.57 -9.18 -6.48
C LYS A 78 8.14 -8.69 -6.54
N ARG A 79 7.88 -7.70 -7.39
CA ARG A 79 6.55 -7.14 -7.55
C ARG A 79 5.57 -8.21 -8.00
N LYS A 80 5.91 -8.99 -9.02
CA LYS A 80 5.02 -10.03 -9.50
C LYS A 80 4.80 -11.11 -8.47
N LYS A 81 5.85 -11.49 -7.77
CA LYS A 81 5.74 -12.51 -6.76
C LYS A 81 4.79 -12.08 -5.64
N VAL A 82 4.91 -10.84 -5.20
CA VAL A 82 4.05 -10.34 -4.14
C VAL A 82 2.60 -10.29 -4.60
N TRP A 83 2.36 -9.89 -5.84
CA TRP A 83 0.99 -9.87 -6.34
C TRP A 83 0.36 -11.24 -6.23
N TRP A 84 1.04 -12.26 -6.73
CA TRP A 84 0.45 -13.59 -6.73
C TRP A 84 0.39 -14.24 -5.36
N GLU A 85 1.37 -14.01 -4.51
CA GLU A 85 1.46 -14.74 -3.25
C GLU A 85 0.86 -14.00 -2.07
N VAL A 86 0.87 -12.68 -2.10
CA VAL A 86 0.34 -11.90 -1.00
C VAL A 86 -1.03 -11.35 -1.34
N PHE A 87 -1.18 -10.81 -2.53
CA PHE A 87 -2.43 -10.17 -2.93
C PHE A 87 -3.39 -11.11 -3.63
N GLY A 88 -3.01 -12.36 -3.85
CA GLY A 88 -3.86 -13.30 -4.54
C GLY A 88 -5.21 -13.50 -3.87
N LYS A 89 -5.25 -13.34 -2.56
CA LYS A 89 -6.50 -13.50 -1.84
C LYS A 89 -7.55 -12.45 -2.19
N TYR A 90 -7.12 -11.38 -2.85
CA TYR A 90 -8.05 -10.32 -3.26
C TYR A 90 -8.49 -10.44 -4.70
N LYS A 91 -8.00 -11.45 -5.43
CA LYS A 91 -8.26 -11.57 -6.85
C LYS A 91 -9.74 -11.58 -7.21
N GLY A 92 -10.52 -12.20 -6.41
CA GLY A 92 -11.93 -12.31 -6.72
C GLY A 92 -12.64 -10.99 -6.76
N LYS A 93 -12.06 -9.98 -6.14
CA LYS A 93 -12.68 -8.67 -6.07
C LYS A 93 -12.16 -7.71 -7.09
N GLU A 94 -10.91 -7.92 -7.46
CA GLU A 94 -10.27 -6.99 -8.35
C GLU A 94 -9.17 -7.72 -9.05
N GLU A 95 -9.12 -7.69 -10.35
CA GLU A 95 -8.11 -8.41 -11.06
C GLU A 95 -7.07 -7.49 -11.64
N LEU A 96 -5.84 -7.95 -11.63
CA LEU A 96 -4.78 -7.24 -12.28
C LEU A 96 -4.68 -7.78 -13.69
N ASN A 97 -5.14 -7.01 -14.64
CA ASN A 97 -5.10 -7.44 -16.03
C ASN A 97 -3.71 -7.25 -16.59
N GLU A 98 -3.28 -8.20 -17.38
CA GLU A 98 -1.99 -8.06 -18.00
C GLU A 98 -2.07 -7.81 -19.43
#